data_a558c69aaaa9fb57430a572deafd6e4a
#
_entry.id   a558c69aaaa9fb57430a572deafd6e4a
#
_cell.length_a   1.000
_cell.length_b   1.000
_cell.length_c   1.000
_cell.angle_alpha   90.00
_cell.angle_beta   90.00
_cell.angle_gamma   90.00
#
_symmetry.space_group_name_H-M   'P 1'
#
loop_
_entity.id
_entity.type
_entity.pdbx_description
1 polymer ?
#
loop_
_entity_poly.entity_id
_entity_poly.type
_entity_poly.pdbx_seq_one_letter_code
_entity_poly.pdbx_strand_id
1 'polypeptide(L)'
;MAEQTKVKTLEKVVIRFSGDSGDGMQLTGTIFSNLSAVFGNEISTFPDYPAEVRAPQGTLSGVSGFQVHLGSRKIFTPGDKADVLVAMNPAALKVNVKHLKPNAIVLIDTDSFKKSDLDKALFTTDDPFTELGLTGVQVVAAPISTMVKDGLVEFGLDNKSALRCKNMFALGLVCWLFERPLEEAMHMLQNKFAKKPVIAQANIKALTDGYNYGNNIHASVSTYRIESKKAEPGFYTDVNGNKATSYGLIAAAEKAGLQLFLGSYPITPATDILHELSKRKDLGVITVQAEDEIAGICTSIGASFAGCLAATSTSGPGLALKSEAIGLAVIAELPLVIIDVQRGGPSTGLPTKSEQTDLMQALYGRNGESPAVVIAASTPTDCFDVAFWAGKLAVEHMTPVILLTDAFIANGSSAWRIPEMDKYPEIKPNYVANYQDEKVWKAYRRNKESLVRYWAIPGTEGFAHRLGGLEKDYETSAISTDPANHQKMVTTRQAKIDKIADYIPELEVIGDEDADLLIVGWGGTYGHLYETMETMQENGKKVAFAHFKFINPLPKNTAEVLSKYKKVVVAEQNNGQFANYLRGKVPGFNPYRFNRVKGQPFVVARLVEEFTKILEA
;
A
#
# COMPACT_ATOMS: atom_id res chain seq x y z
N MET A 1 -23.30 13.35 -43.55
CA MET A 1 -22.81 12.07 -43.07
C MET A 1 -22.07 12.37 -41.76
N ALA A 2 -22.54 11.87 -40.63
CA ALA A 2 -21.81 12.03 -39.35
C ALA A 2 -20.51 11.25 -39.50
N GLU A 3 -19.36 11.94 -39.34
CA GLU A 3 -18.07 11.27 -39.24
C GLU A 3 -18.13 10.31 -38.04
N GLN A 4 -17.98 9.01 -38.27
CA GLN A 4 -17.91 8.02 -37.21
C GLN A 4 -16.69 8.33 -36.33
N THR A 5 -16.92 8.54 -35.06
CA THR A 5 -15.84 8.70 -34.07
C THR A 5 -14.87 7.52 -34.20
N LYS A 6 -13.60 7.82 -34.47
CA LYS A 6 -12.59 6.78 -34.70
C LYS A 6 -12.17 6.18 -33.36
N VAL A 7 -12.54 4.93 -33.10
CA VAL A 7 -12.10 4.19 -31.91
C VAL A 7 -10.65 3.74 -32.10
N LYS A 8 -9.77 4.07 -31.14
CA LYS A 8 -8.38 3.60 -31.11
C LYS A 8 -8.20 2.59 -29.97
N THR A 9 -7.71 1.40 -30.28
CA THR A 9 -7.38 0.40 -29.27
C THR A 9 -6.01 0.70 -28.68
N LEU A 10 -5.92 0.68 -27.33
CA LEU A 10 -4.70 0.87 -26.55
C LEU A 10 -4.45 -0.36 -25.67
N GLU A 11 -3.18 -0.72 -25.47
CA GLU A 11 -2.79 -1.77 -24.54
C GLU A 11 -2.83 -1.27 -23.09
N LYS A 12 -2.43 -0.01 -22.86
CA LYS A 12 -2.39 0.63 -21.53
C LYS A 12 -2.59 2.13 -21.65
N VAL A 13 -3.10 2.73 -20.58
CA VAL A 13 -3.30 4.18 -20.46
C VAL A 13 -3.16 4.64 -19.01
N VAL A 14 -2.62 5.82 -18.81
CA VAL A 14 -2.50 6.51 -17.53
C VAL A 14 -3.41 7.72 -17.53
N ILE A 15 -4.35 7.77 -16.60
CA ILE A 15 -5.30 8.88 -16.42
C ILE A 15 -5.04 9.51 -15.06
N ARG A 16 -4.93 10.83 -15.01
CA ARG A 16 -4.75 11.58 -13.77
C ARG A 16 -5.92 12.55 -13.57
N PHE A 17 -6.65 12.36 -12.47
CA PHE A 17 -7.71 13.27 -12.02
C PHE A 17 -7.10 14.25 -11.04
N SER A 18 -7.33 15.54 -11.20
CA SER A 18 -6.76 16.57 -10.34
C SER A 18 -7.66 17.80 -10.17
N GLY A 19 -7.71 18.31 -8.94
CA GLY A 19 -8.50 19.46 -8.53
C GLY A 19 -8.14 19.86 -7.11
N ASP A 20 -8.93 20.73 -6.50
CA ASP A 20 -8.78 21.06 -5.08
C ASP A 20 -9.17 19.87 -4.20
N SER A 21 -8.68 19.86 -2.96
CA SER A 21 -9.00 18.83 -1.95
C SER A 21 -10.52 18.60 -1.77
N GLY A 22 -11.35 19.61 -2.03
CA GLY A 22 -12.82 19.53 -1.96
C GLY A 22 -13.53 19.09 -3.24
N ASP A 23 -12.82 18.97 -4.36
CA ASP A 23 -13.41 18.67 -5.68
C ASP A 23 -13.78 17.19 -5.89
N GLY A 24 -13.46 16.33 -4.93
CA GLY A 24 -13.85 14.91 -4.99
C GLY A 24 -13.03 14.06 -5.97
N MET A 25 -11.82 14.48 -6.35
CA MET A 25 -10.97 13.75 -7.31
C MET A 25 -10.57 12.36 -6.85
N GLN A 26 -10.40 12.17 -5.53
CA GLN A 26 -10.16 10.84 -4.95
C GLN A 26 -11.34 9.89 -5.20
N LEU A 27 -12.58 10.37 -5.01
CA LEU A 27 -13.79 9.59 -5.28
C LEU A 27 -13.93 9.26 -6.77
N THR A 28 -13.67 10.24 -7.64
CA THR A 28 -13.73 10.08 -9.11
C THR A 28 -12.76 8.99 -9.57
N GLY A 29 -11.51 9.07 -9.13
CA GLY A 29 -10.49 8.08 -9.45
C GLY A 29 -10.82 6.69 -8.91
N THR A 30 -11.31 6.59 -7.66
CA THR A 30 -11.74 5.32 -7.06
C THR A 30 -12.90 4.67 -7.82
N ILE A 31 -13.91 5.45 -8.24
CA ILE A 31 -15.02 4.90 -9.05
C ILE A 31 -14.47 4.41 -10.40
N PHE A 32 -13.63 5.21 -11.06
CA PHE A 32 -13.07 4.85 -12.36
C PHE A 32 -12.17 3.62 -12.30
N SER A 33 -11.33 3.49 -11.27
CA SER A 33 -10.49 2.30 -11.07
C SER A 33 -11.34 1.05 -10.84
N ASN A 34 -12.39 1.15 -10.02
CA ASN A 34 -13.29 0.04 -9.76
C ASN A 34 -14.05 -0.40 -11.02
N LEU A 35 -14.61 0.57 -11.78
CA LEU A 35 -15.20 0.29 -13.10
C LEU A 35 -14.25 -0.50 -14.01
N SER A 36 -13.00 -0.07 -14.06
CA SER A 36 -11.99 -0.70 -14.92
C SER A 36 -11.64 -2.10 -14.45
N ALA A 37 -11.55 -2.32 -13.14
CA ALA A 37 -11.34 -3.65 -12.57
C ALA A 37 -12.51 -4.60 -12.84
N VAL A 38 -13.76 -4.13 -12.66
CA VAL A 38 -14.98 -4.90 -12.96
C VAL A 38 -15.08 -5.22 -14.46
N PHE A 39 -14.65 -4.30 -15.32
CA PHE A 39 -14.58 -4.52 -16.77
C PHE A 39 -13.51 -5.55 -17.16
N GLY A 40 -12.63 -5.92 -16.24
CA GLY A 40 -11.58 -6.94 -16.44
C GLY A 40 -10.22 -6.36 -16.85
N ASN A 41 -9.98 -5.08 -16.61
CA ASN A 41 -8.65 -4.51 -16.79
C ASN A 41 -7.77 -4.75 -15.55
N GLU A 42 -6.48 -4.88 -15.78
CA GLU A 42 -5.48 -4.70 -14.74
C GLU A 42 -5.39 -3.21 -14.40
N ILE A 43 -5.23 -2.91 -13.12
CA ILE A 43 -5.15 -1.53 -12.63
C ILE A 43 -4.03 -1.38 -11.59
N SER A 44 -3.45 -0.18 -11.55
CA SER A 44 -2.63 0.31 -10.45
C SER A 44 -2.94 1.78 -10.21
N THR A 45 -3.20 2.15 -8.96
CA THR A 45 -3.59 3.51 -8.62
C THR A 45 -2.59 4.20 -7.72
N PHE A 46 -2.59 5.54 -7.78
CA PHE A 46 -1.80 6.39 -6.90
C PHE A 46 -2.62 7.59 -6.44
N PRO A 47 -3.21 7.53 -5.24
CA PRO A 47 -3.79 8.70 -4.58
C PRO A 47 -2.69 9.68 -4.19
N ASP A 48 -2.76 10.91 -4.69
CA ASP A 48 -1.82 12.00 -4.38
C ASP A 48 -2.57 13.07 -3.59
N TYR A 49 -2.29 13.12 -2.30
CA TYR A 49 -2.93 14.04 -1.38
C TYR A 49 -2.22 15.40 -1.38
N PRO A 50 -2.95 16.50 -1.13
CA PRO A 50 -2.39 17.84 -1.14
C PRO A 50 -1.29 17.99 -0.08
N ALA A 51 -0.37 18.90 -0.33
CA ALA A 51 0.66 19.26 0.61
C ALA A 51 0.05 19.89 1.89
N GLU A 52 -1.05 20.61 1.72
CA GLU A 52 -1.79 21.28 2.79
C GLU A 52 -3.30 21.01 2.65
N VAL A 53 -3.87 20.27 3.59
CA VAL A 53 -5.27 19.81 3.55
C VAL A 53 -6.28 20.98 3.62
N ARG A 54 -5.90 22.10 4.24
CA ARG A 54 -6.75 23.30 4.41
C ARG A 54 -6.26 24.51 3.61
N ALA A 55 -5.53 24.28 2.52
CA ALA A 55 -5.14 25.35 1.61
C ALA A 55 -6.37 26.08 1.04
N PRO A 56 -6.26 27.39 0.76
CA PRO A 56 -7.30 28.11 0.06
C PRO A 56 -7.57 27.50 -1.33
N GLN A 57 -8.83 27.49 -1.74
CA GLN A 57 -9.25 26.89 -3.03
C GLN A 57 -8.58 27.63 -4.22
N GLY A 58 -8.13 26.85 -5.20
CA GLY A 58 -7.47 27.35 -6.39
C GLY A 58 -5.97 27.63 -6.25
N THR A 59 -5.38 27.31 -5.05
CA THR A 59 -3.94 27.49 -4.82
C THR A 59 -3.16 26.19 -5.07
N LEU A 60 -1.86 26.32 -5.41
CA LEU A 60 -1.01 25.18 -5.77
C LEU A 60 -0.87 24.16 -4.63
N SER A 61 -0.83 24.64 -3.37
CA SER A 61 -0.66 23.77 -2.16
C SER A 61 -1.88 22.89 -1.86
N GLY A 62 -3.08 23.28 -2.35
CA GLY A 62 -4.34 22.58 -2.14
C GLY A 62 -4.68 21.52 -3.18
N VAL A 63 -3.83 21.35 -4.20
CA VAL A 63 -4.09 20.42 -5.30
C VAL A 63 -4.02 18.98 -4.81
N SER A 64 -5.12 18.25 -5.03
CA SER A 64 -5.26 16.81 -4.85
C SER A 64 -5.26 16.11 -6.20
N GLY A 65 -4.70 14.91 -6.27
CA GLY A 65 -4.66 14.12 -7.49
C GLY A 65 -4.98 12.65 -7.22
N PHE A 66 -5.44 11.96 -8.26
CA PHE A 66 -5.61 10.51 -8.27
C PHE A 66 -5.20 9.98 -9.63
N GLN A 67 -4.21 9.13 -9.68
CA GLN A 67 -3.72 8.54 -10.91
C GLN A 67 -4.17 7.09 -11.04
N VAL A 68 -4.68 6.73 -12.21
CA VAL A 68 -5.09 5.37 -12.56
C VAL A 68 -4.30 4.94 -13.79
N HIS A 69 -3.54 3.88 -13.67
CA HIS A 69 -2.93 3.17 -14.78
C HIS A 69 -3.75 1.91 -15.01
N LEU A 70 -4.24 1.73 -16.21
CA LEU A 70 -5.02 0.55 -16.58
C LEU A 70 -4.52 -0.05 -17.88
N GLY A 71 -4.68 -1.36 -18.04
CA GLY A 71 -4.20 -2.08 -19.21
C GLY A 71 -4.86 -3.44 -19.41
N SER A 72 -4.61 -4.00 -20.60
CA SER A 72 -4.96 -5.36 -20.97
C SER A 72 -3.91 -6.41 -20.55
N ARG A 73 -2.78 -5.97 -19.98
CA ARG A 73 -1.72 -6.78 -19.39
C ARG A 73 -1.56 -6.43 -17.92
N LYS A 74 -0.78 -7.24 -17.18
CA LYS A 74 -0.45 -6.96 -15.78
C LYS A 74 0.17 -5.58 -15.62
N ILE A 75 -0.36 -4.81 -14.70
CA ILE A 75 0.08 -3.46 -14.36
C ILE A 75 0.58 -3.45 -12.91
N PHE A 76 1.83 -3.03 -12.70
CA PHE A 76 2.45 -3.00 -11.38
C PHE A 76 2.73 -1.59 -10.87
N THR A 77 2.69 -0.57 -11.76
CA THR A 77 3.00 0.81 -11.42
C THR A 77 1.86 1.75 -11.81
N PRO A 78 1.72 2.90 -11.14
CA PRO A 78 0.73 3.90 -11.53
C PRO A 78 1.09 4.64 -12.83
N GLY A 79 2.24 4.32 -13.44
CA GLY A 79 2.77 4.95 -14.64
C GLY A 79 3.52 6.25 -14.37
N ASP A 80 4.58 6.51 -15.15
CA ASP A 80 5.45 7.69 -14.97
C ASP A 80 4.79 9.00 -15.43
N LYS A 81 4.05 8.95 -16.54
CA LYS A 81 3.41 10.11 -17.16
C LYS A 81 2.00 9.78 -17.63
N ALA A 82 1.10 10.76 -17.47
CA ALA A 82 -0.31 10.62 -17.83
C ALA A 82 -0.54 10.86 -19.34
N ASP A 83 -1.38 10.00 -19.92
CA ASP A 83 -1.97 10.17 -21.26
C ASP A 83 -3.16 11.13 -21.23
N VAL A 84 -3.88 11.16 -20.11
CA VAL A 84 -5.05 12.02 -19.89
C VAL A 84 -4.94 12.72 -18.54
N LEU A 85 -5.13 14.02 -18.52
CA LEU A 85 -5.28 14.82 -17.31
C LEU A 85 -6.69 15.41 -17.26
N VAL A 86 -7.40 15.17 -16.18
CA VAL A 86 -8.60 15.93 -15.81
C VAL A 86 -8.16 17.01 -14.82
N ALA A 87 -8.19 18.28 -15.26
CA ALA A 87 -7.79 19.43 -14.45
C ALA A 87 -9.00 20.31 -14.17
N MET A 88 -9.54 20.23 -12.95
CA MET A 88 -10.75 20.96 -12.56
C MET A 88 -10.53 22.46 -12.36
N ASN A 89 -9.28 22.92 -12.29
CA ASN A 89 -8.90 24.33 -12.16
C ASN A 89 -7.46 24.57 -12.64
N PRO A 90 -7.02 25.85 -12.79
CA PRO A 90 -5.67 26.19 -13.28
C PRO A 90 -4.54 25.67 -12.37
N ALA A 91 -4.74 25.65 -11.05
CA ALA A 91 -3.73 25.14 -10.10
C ALA A 91 -3.47 23.63 -10.35
N ALA A 92 -4.53 22.85 -10.58
CA ALA A 92 -4.44 21.45 -10.93
C ALA A 92 -3.67 21.24 -12.26
N LEU A 93 -3.89 22.08 -13.27
CA LEU A 93 -3.13 22.04 -14.51
C LEU A 93 -1.65 22.33 -14.27
N LYS A 94 -1.33 23.43 -13.58
CA LYS A 94 0.05 23.89 -13.33
C LYS A 94 0.88 22.89 -12.54
N VAL A 95 0.32 22.30 -11.49
CA VAL A 95 1.01 21.31 -10.66
C VAL A 95 1.32 20.03 -11.44
N ASN A 96 0.44 19.64 -12.38
CA ASN A 96 0.53 18.36 -13.08
C ASN A 96 1.18 18.40 -14.47
N VAL A 97 1.53 19.57 -14.99
CA VAL A 97 2.13 19.69 -16.34
C VAL A 97 3.38 18.81 -16.52
N LYS A 98 4.22 18.68 -15.49
CA LYS A 98 5.44 17.85 -15.50
C LYS A 98 5.16 16.34 -15.59
N HIS A 99 3.93 15.92 -15.31
CA HIS A 99 3.49 14.53 -15.34
C HIS A 99 2.73 14.16 -16.63
N LEU A 100 2.69 15.05 -17.63
CA LEU A 100 2.01 14.80 -18.89
C LEU A 100 2.96 14.21 -19.95
N LYS A 101 2.41 13.35 -20.79
CA LYS A 101 3.05 12.98 -22.07
C LYS A 101 2.91 14.12 -23.09
N PRO A 102 3.79 14.21 -24.11
CA PRO A 102 3.78 15.31 -25.09
C PRO A 102 2.43 15.51 -25.80
N ASN A 103 1.73 14.43 -26.12
CA ASN A 103 0.46 14.44 -26.86
C ASN A 103 -0.73 14.07 -25.97
N ALA A 104 -0.67 14.43 -24.69
CA ALA A 104 -1.73 14.11 -23.73
C ALA A 104 -3.06 14.81 -24.06
N ILE A 105 -4.15 14.22 -23.58
CA ILE A 105 -5.46 14.86 -23.57
C ILE A 105 -5.61 15.59 -22.22
N VAL A 106 -6.04 16.85 -22.27
CA VAL A 106 -6.33 17.65 -21.08
C VAL A 106 -7.80 18.05 -21.08
N LEU A 107 -8.56 17.52 -20.11
CA LEU A 107 -9.96 17.84 -19.89
C LEU A 107 -10.06 18.94 -18.83
N ILE A 108 -10.75 20.03 -19.13
CA ILE A 108 -10.89 21.18 -18.22
C ILE A 108 -12.34 21.59 -17.99
N ASP A 109 -12.62 22.13 -16.79
CA ASP A 109 -13.85 22.90 -16.49
C ASP A 109 -13.62 24.38 -16.86
N THR A 110 -14.12 24.82 -18.02
CA THR A 110 -13.90 26.21 -18.51
C THR A 110 -14.43 27.27 -17.56
N ASP A 111 -15.45 26.97 -16.77
CA ASP A 111 -16.01 27.89 -15.78
C ASP A 111 -15.04 28.21 -14.64
N SER A 112 -14.06 27.36 -14.43
CA SER A 112 -13.04 27.47 -13.38
C SER A 112 -11.68 28.01 -13.89
N PHE A 113 -11.60 28.49 -15.15
CA PHE A 113 -10.39 29.05 -15.76
C PHE A 113 -10.52 30.56 -16.06
N LYS A 114 -11.21 31.29 -15.18
CA LYS A 114 -11.33 32.76 -15.27
C LYS A 114 -10.06 33.41 -14.74
N LYS A 115 -9.86 34.68 -15.08
CA LYS A 115 -8.69 35.47 -14.68
C LYS A 115 -8.41 35.37 -13.17
N SER A 116 -9.45 35.51 -12.34
CA SER A 116 -9.31 35.38 -10.88
C SER A 116 -8.80 34.01 -10.42
N ASP A 117 -9.04 32.94 -11.18
CA ASP A 117 -8.58 31.60 -10.86
C ASP A 117 -7.16 31.35 -11.37
N LEU A 118 -6.81 31.96 -12.52
CA LEU A 118 -5.44 32.01 -13.04
C LEU A 118 -4.51 32.77 -12.08
N ASP A 119 -4.96 33.92 -11.56
CA ASP A 119 -4.20 34.72 -10.59
C ASP A 119 -3.91 33.92 -9.30
N LYS A 120 -4.89 33.20 -8.75
CA LYS A 120 -4.72 32.32 -7.57
C LYS A 120 -3.72 31.20 -7.83
N ALA A 121 -3.68 30.66 -9.05
CA ALA A 121 -2.74 29.66 -9.47
C ALA A 121 -1.38 30.22 -9.92
N LEU A 122 -1.17 31.53 -9.72
CA LEU A 122 0.06 32.25 -10.06
C LEU A 122 0.42 32.19 -11.54
N PHE A 123 -0.57 32.24 -12.45
CA PHE A 123 -0.33 32.46 -13.85
C PHE A 123 -0.09 33.96 -14.13
N THR A 124 0.76 34.24 -15.11
CA THR A 124 1.15 35.61 -15.52
C THR A 124 0.43 36.05 -16.77
N THR A 125 -0.18 35.10 -17.51
CA THR A 125 -0.94 35.35 -18.73
C THR A 125 -2.35 34.81 -18.64
N ASP A 126 -3.23 35.24 -19.56
CA ASP A 126 -4.59 34.70 -19.66
C ASP A 126 -4.64 33.39 -20.48
N ASP A 127 -3.51 32.94 -21.03
CA ASP A 127 -3.36 31.66 -21.73
C ASP A 127 -2.45 30.70 -20.96
N PRO A 128 -3.01 29.88 -20.08
CA PRO A 128 -2.25 28.95 -19.27
C PRO A 128 -1.56 27.83 -20.06
N PHE A 129 -2.08 27.50 -21.25
CA PHE A 129 -1.49 26.43 -22.09
C PHE A 129 -0.20 26.91 -22.75
N THR A 130 -0.20 28.12 -23.29
CA THR A 130 1.01 28.74 -23.86
C THR A 130 2.06 29.01 -22.79
N GLU A 131 1.65 29.54 -21.61
CA GLU A 131 2.57 29.76 -20.47
C GLU A 131 3.27 28.48 -20.00
N LEU A 132 2.57 27.35 -20.04
CA LEU A 132 3.12 26.05 -19.65
C LEU A 132 3.79 25.26 -20.77
N GLY A 133 3.88 25.85 -21.99
CA GLY A 133 4.48 25.18 -23.15
C GLY A 133 3.72 23.94 -23.65
N LEU A 134 2.42 23.88 -23.44
CA LEU A 134 1.56 22.76 -23.81
C LEU A 134 1.05 22.86 -25.25
N THR A 135 1.96 22.98 -26.21
CA THR A 135 1.61 23.21 -27.65
C THR A 135 1.10 21.94 -28.37
N GLY A 136 1.34 20.75 -27.82
CA GLY A 136 0.98 19.47 -28.45
C GLY A 136 -0.19 18.73 -27.79
N VAL A 137 -0.79 19.29 -26.72
CA VAL A 137 -1.88 18.64 -26.04
C VAL A 137 -3.23 18.86 -26.72
N GLN A 138 -4.10 17.85 -26.64
CA GLN A 138 -5.47 17.98 -27.09
C GLN A 138 -6.35 18.41 -25.92
N VAL A 139 -6.96 19.61 -26.03
CA VAL A 139 -7.82 20.13 -24.95
C VAL A 139 -9.27 19.75 -25.20
N VAL A 140 -9.91 19.12 -24.20
CA VAL A 140 -11.35 18.89 -24.13
C VAL A 140 -11.93 19.89 -23.13
N ALA A 141 -12.52 20.95 -23.64
CA ALA A 141 -13.07 22.04 -22.86
C ALA A 141 -14.59 21.86 -22.65
N ALA A 142 -15.04 21.88 -21.41
CA ALA A 142 -16.47 21.78 -21.08
C ALA A 142 -16.83 22.78 -19.98
N PRO A 143 -17.98 23.49 -20.06
CA PRO A 143 -18.46 24.38 -19.02
C PRO A 143 -19.14 23.57 -17.91
N ILE A 144 -18.35 22.73 -17.22
CA ILE A 144 -18.84 21.68 -16.28
C ILE A 144 -19.68 22.29 -15.16
N SER A 145 -19.19 23.36 -14.56
CA SER A 145 -19.87 24.00 -13.43
C SER A 145 -21.23 24.59 -13.81
N THR A 146 -21.36 25.18 -14.99
CA THR A 146 -22.63 25.69 -15.53
C THR A 146 -23.58 24.54 -15.84
N MET A 147 -23.12 23.54 -16.60
CA MET A 147 -23.96 22.40 -16.96
C MET A 147 -24.50 21.62 -15.77
N VAL A 148 -23.68 21.44 -14.74
CA VAL A 148 -24.12 20.76 -13.50
C VAL A 148 -25.14 21.59 -12.74
N LYS A 149 -24.98 22.92 -12.65
CA LYS A 149 -25.98 23.79 -12.02
C LYS A 149 -27.33 23.71 -12.74
N ASP A 150 -27.31 23.86 -14.05
CA ASP A 150 -28.51 23.89 -14.86
C ASP A 150 -29.18 22.51 -14.91
N GLY A 151 -28.41 21.44 -15.05
CA GLY A 151 -28.92 20.07 -15.12
C GLY A 151 -29.46 19.52 -13.81
N LEU A 152 -29.13 20.13 -12.66
CA LEU A 152 -29.57 19.66 -11.34
C LEU A 152 -30.65 20.53 -10.68
N VAL A 153 -31.20 21.50 -11.38
CA VAL A 153 -32.29 22.40 -10.87
C VAL A 153 -33.48 21.62 -10.36
N GLU A 154 -33.86 20.55 -11.05
CA GLU A 154 -35.00 19.70 -10.70
C GLU A 154 -34.91 19.01 -9.32
N PHE A 155 -33.66 18.83 -8.79
CA PHE A 155 -33.42 18.22 -7.48
C PHE A 155 -33.55 19.20 -6.30
N GLY A 156 -33.78 20.49 -6.56
CA GLY A 156 -33.94 21.50 -5.51
C GLY A 156 -32.68 21.71 -4.65
N LEU A 157 -31.50 21.38 -5.16
CA LEU A 157 -30.22 21.54 -4.44
C LEU A 157 -29.79 23.01 -4.46
N ASP A 158 -29.17 23.46 -3.36
CA ASP A 158 -28.48 24.73 -3.36
C ASP A 158 -27.23 24.68 -4.30
N ASN A 159 -26.78 25.86 -4.74
CA ASN A 159 -25.65 25.97 -5.67
C ASN A 159 -24.39 25.25 -5.19
N LYS A 160 -24.11 25.27 -3.88
CA LYS A 160 -22.93 24.61 -3.31
C LYS A 160 -23.06 23.09 -3.35
N SER A 161 -24.25 22.58 -3.08
CA SER A 161 -24.53 21.13 -3.13
C SER A 161 -24.56 20.62 -4.58
N ALA A 162 -25.11 21.37 -5.53
CA ALA A 162 -25.07 21.04 -6.95
C ALA A 162 -23.62 21.00 -7.47
N LEU A 163 -22.81 22.01 -7.18
CA LEU A 163 -21.40 22.07 -7.61
C LEU A 163 -20.52 20.94 -7.06
N ARG A 164 -20.91 20.28 -5.97
CA ARG A 164 -20.22 19.08 -5.48
C ARG A 164 -20.36 17.88 -6.42
N CYS A 165 -21.29 17.92 -7.37
CA CYS A 165 -21.49 16.85 -8.35
C CYS A 165 -20.64 17.06 -9.63
N LYS A 166 -19.88 18.16 -9.75
CA LYS A 166 -19.06 18.46 -10.96
C LYS A 166 -18.02 17.38 -11.28
N ASN A 167 -17.51 16.72 -10.25
CA ASN A 167 -16.58 15.61 -10.40
C ASN A 167 -17.24 14.38 -11.09
N MET A 168 -18.52 14.16 -10.89
CA MET A 168 -19.24 13.07 -11.58
C MET A 168 -19.50 13.40 -13.05
N PHE A 169 -19.71 14.67 -13.39
CA PHE A 169 -19.75 15.10 -14.80
C PHE A 169 -18.41 14.84 -15.50
N ALA A 170 -17.30 15.21 -14.86
CA ALA A 170 -15.96 14.93 -15.37
C ALA A 170 -15.70 13.42 -15.53
N LEU A 171 -16.16 12.61 -14.56
CA LEU A 171 -16.12 11.15 -14.67
C LEU A 171 -16.93 10.63 -15.86
N GLY A 172 -18.10 11.16 -16.10
CA GLY A 172 -18.93 10.82 -17.25
C GLY A 172 -18.23 11.08 -18.59
N LEU A 173 -17.53 12.20 -18.71
CA LEU A 173 -16.70 12.51 -19.89
C LEU A 173 -15.56 11.51 -20.06
N VAL A 174 -14.89 11.12 -18.98
CA VAL A 174 -13.81 10.11 -19.03
C VAL A 174 -14.38 8.74 -19.39
N CYS A 175 -15.55 8.36 -18.84
CA CYS A 175 -16.22 7.11 -19.21
C CYS A 175 -16.57 7.08 -20.70
N TRP A 176 -17.07 8.18 -21.26
CA TRP A 176 -17.28 8.30 -22.70
C TRP A 176 -15.98 8.17 -23.50
N LEU A 177 -14.94 8.86 -23.09
CA LEU A 177 -13.63 8.84 -23.77
C LEU A 177 -13.04 7.43 -23.88
N PHE A 178 -13.30 6.58 -22.86
CA PHE A 178 -12.81 5.21 -22.76
C PHE A 178 -13.87 4.13 -22.98
N GLU A 179 -15.03 4.51 -23.54
CA GLU A 179 -16.15 3.59 -23.81
C GLU A 179 -16.53 2.72 -22.59
N ARG A 180 -16.57 3.32 -21.39
CA ARG A 180 -16.96 2.62 -20.17
C ARG A 180 -18.46 2.70 -19.93
N PRO A 181 -19.13 1.56 -19.69
CA PRO A 181 -20.53 1.54 -19.30
C PRO A 181 -20.70 2.21 -17.91
N LEU A 182 -21.85 2.86 -17.69
CA LEU A 182 -22.09 3.66 -16.49
C LEU A 182 -22.78 2.89 -15.34
N GLU A 183 -23.30 1.70 -15.61
CA GLU A 183 -24.18 0.96 -14.69
C GLU A 183 -23.53 0.72 -13.35
N GLU A 184 -22.28 0.26 -13.34
CA GLU A 184 -21.56 -0.01 -12.10
C GLU A 184 -21.26 1.28 -11.34
N ALA A 185 -20.90 2.38 -12.02
CA ALA A 185 -20.72 3.69 -11.38
C ALA A 185 -22.00 4.17 -10.72
N MET A 186 -23.16 4.00 -11.40
CA MET A 186 -24.47 4.35 -10.86
C MET A 186 -24.77 3.51 -9.61
N HIS A 187 -24.51 2.20 -9.65
CA HIS A 187 -24.68 1.30 -8.51
C HIS A 187 -23.80 1.71 -7.31
N MET A 188 -22.52 2.02 -7.57
CA MET A 188 -21.61 2.51 -6.52
C MET A 188 -22.10 3.82 -5.88
N LEU A 189 -22.63 4.75 -6.69
CA LEU A 189 -23.17 6.02 -6.20
C LEU A 189 -24.45 5.81 -5.38
N GLN A 190 -25.33 4.92 -5.80
CA GLN A 190 -26.54 4.53 -5.04
C GLN A 190 -26.17 3.97 -3.66
N ASN A 191 -25.21 3.05 -3.61
CA ASN A 191 -24.76 2.44 -2.36
C ASN A 191 -24.07 3.46 -1.44
N LYS A 192 -23.17 4.27 -1.98
CA LYS A 192 -22.43 5.29 -1.23
C LYS A 192 -23.36 6.32 -0.60
N PHE A 193 -24.38 6.75 -1.32
CA PHE A 193 -25.33 7.76 -0.89
C PHE A 193 -26.70 7.18 -0.50
N ALA A 194 -26.78 5.90 -0.13
CA ALA A 194 -28.03 5.22 0.21
C ALA A 194 -28.88 5.97 1.26
N LYS A 195 -28.24 6.64 2.22
CA LYS A 195 -28.90 7.48 3.24
C LYS A 195 -29.35 8.87 2.74
N LYS A 196 -29.00 9.24 1.50
CA LYS A 196 -29.27 10.56 0.89
C LYS A 196 -29.67 10.38 -0.58
N PRO A 197 -30.86 9.81 -0.86
CA PRO A 197 -31.25 9.40 -2.23
C PRO A 197 -31.24 10.56 -3.24
N VAL A 198 -31.62 11.78 -2.85
CA VAL A 198 -31.57 12.96 -3.73
C VAL A 198 -30.13 13.25 -4.17
N ILE A 199 -29.14 13.13 -3.28
CA ILE A 199 -27.72 13.31 -3.61
C ILE A 199 -27.24 12.18 -4.53
N ALA A 200 -27.68 10.94 -4.31
CA ALA A 200 -27.38 9.81 -5.20
C ALA A 200 -27.86 10.10 -6.62
N GLN A 201 -29.13 10.47 -6.78
CA GLN A 201 -29.75 10.79 -8.09
C GLN A 201 -29.08 11.98 -8.79
N ALA A 202 -28.76 13.05 -8.05
CA ALA A 202 -28.06 14.20 -8.59
C ALA A 202 -26.65 13.83 -9.12
N ASN A 203 -25.91 13.00 -8.40
CA ASN A 203 -24.60 12.50 -8.87
C ASN A 203 -24.74 11.61 -10.11
N ILE A 204 -25.73 10.73 -10.15
CA ILE A 204 -26.02 9.87 -11.31
C ILE A 204 -26.41 10.72 -12.52
N LYS A 205 -27.24 11.75 -12.33
CA LYS A 205 -27.62 12.68 -13.40
C LYS A 205 -26.39 13.41 -13.95
N ALA A 206 -25.55 13.98 -13.08
CA ALA A 206 -24.32 14.66 -13.49
C ALA A 206 -23.36 13.71 -14.25
N LEU A 207 -23.21 12.45 -13.82
CA LEU A 207 -22.44 11.42 -14.50
C LEU A 207 -22.98 11.16 -15.92
N THR A 208 -24.30 10.98 -16.05
CA THR A 208 -24.98 10.73 -17.34
C THR A 208 -24.86 11.95 -18.27
N ASP A 209 -25.03 13.14 -17.72
CA ASP A 209 -24.90 14.40 -18.51
C ASP A 209 -23.48 14.59 -19.04
N GLY A 210 -22.45 14.26 -18.24
CA GLY A 210 -21.06 14.28 -18.69
C GLY A 210 -20.79 13.29 -19.83
N TYR A 211 -21.32 12.07 -19.72
CA TYR A 211 -21.22 11.07 -20.79
C TYR A 211 -21.90 11.52 -22.07
N ASN A 212 -23.13 12.04 -21.96
CA ASN A 212 -23.90 12.55 -23.09
C ASN A 212 -23.28 13.79 -23.72
N TYR A 213 -22.66 14.66 -22.91
CA TYR A 213 -21.90 15.81 -23.43
C TYR A 213 -20.75 15.33 -24.33
N GLY A 214 -20.01 14.30 -23.90
CA GLY A 214 -18.98 13.67 -24.72
C GLY A 214 -19.53 13.20 -26.08
N ASN A 215 -20.68 12.54 -26.10
CA ASN A 215 -21.33 12.11 -27.33
C ASN A 215 -21.68 13.31 -28.26
N ASN A 216 -22.02 14.46 -27.71
CA ASN A 216 -22.46 15.63 -28.49
C ASN A 216 -21.30 16.47 -29.04
N ILE A 217 -20.10 16.43 -28.44
CA ILE A 217 -18.92 17.16 -28.91
C ILE A 217 -18.13 16.43 -30.01
N HIS A 218 -18.69 15.41 -30.61
CA HIS A 218 -18.18 14.45 -31.61
C HIS A 218 -17.04 14.90 -32.55
N ALA A 219 -16.82 16.18 -32.77
CA ALA A 219 -16.14 16.62 -33.96
C ALA A 219 -14.60 16.56 -33.89
N SER A 220 -13.96 16.27 -32.76
CA SER A 220 -12.52 16.44 -32.67
C SER A 220 -11.75 15.39 -31.83
N VAL A 221 -12.39 14.51 -31.14
CA VAL A 221 -11.72 13.55 -30.23
C VAL A 221 -12.04 12.11 -30.60
N SER A 222 -10.99 11.29 -30.83
CA SER A 222 -11.17 9.83 -30.93
C SER A 222 -11.52 9.28 -29.55
N THR A 223 -12.38 8.26 -29.48
CA THR A 223 -12.53 7.45 -28.28
C THR A 223 -11.47 6.35 -28.24
N TYR A 224 -11.23 5.82 -27.05
CA TYR A 224 -10.22 4.80 -26.83
C TYR A 224 -10.84 3.56 -26.22
N ARG A 225 -10.34 2.39 -26.62
CA ARG A 225 -10.74 1.11 -26.06
C ARG A 225 -9.52 0.42 -25.48
N ILE A 226 -9.61 -0.02 -24.23
CA ILE A 226 -8.67 -0.93 -23.61
C ILE A 226 -9.42 -2.23 -23.40
N GLU A 227 -8.96 -3.29 -24.08
CA GLU A 227 -9.61 -4.60 -23.98
C GLU A 227 -9.42 -5.20 -22.58
N SER A 228 -10.35 -6.03 -22.16
CA SER A 228 -10.21 -6.79 -20.94
C SER A 228 -9.10 -7.83 -21.07
N LYS A 229 -8.36 -8.06 -20.01
CA LYS A 229 -7.44 -9.19 -19.91
C LYS A 229 -8.26 -10.50 -19.84
N LYS A 230 -7.79 -11.55 -20.49
CA LYS A 230 -8.26 -12.91 -20.20
C LYS A 230 -7.79 -13.29 -18.80
N ALA A 231 -8.68 -13.14 -17.83
CA ALA A 231 -8.40 -13.47 -16.44
C ALA A 231 -8.75 -14.93 -16.15
N GLU A 232 -8.07 -15.52 -15.17
CA GLU A 232 -8.48 -16.81 -14.62
C GLU A 232 -9.89 -16.71 -13.99
N PRO A 233 -10.70 -17.77 -14.03
CA PRO A 233 -12.00 -17.77 -13.36
C PRO A 233 -11.86 -17.44 -11.87
N GLY A 234 -12.78 -16.61 -11.33
CA GLY A 234 -12.77 -16.20 -9.93
C GLY A 234 -13.55 -14.92 -9.69
N PHE A 235 -13.58 -14.50 -8.43
CA PHE A 235 -14.14 -13.21 -8.03
C PHE A 235 -13.04 -12.16 -7.96
N TYR A 236 -13.29 -11.01 -8.57
CA TYR A 236 -12.33 -9.91 -8.64
C TYR A 236 -12.91 -8.64 -8.00
N THR A 237 -12.05 -7.87 -7.38
CA THR A 237 -12.38 -6.54 -6.84
C THR A 237 -11.17 -5.64 -6.94
N ASP A 238 -11.38 -4.33 -6.80
CA ASP A 238 -10.34 -3.35 -6.55
C ASP A 238 -10.05 -3.32 -5.05
N VAL A 239 -8.78 -3.50 -4.65
CA VAL A 239 -8.39 -3.49 -3.23
C VAL A 239 -7.16 -2.61 -3.02
N ASN A 240 -7.21 -1.75 -2.00
CA ASN A 240 -6.02 -1.04 -1.51
C ASN A 240 -5.28 -1.84 -0.42
N GLY A 241 -4.01 -1.50 -0.19
CA GLY A 241 -3.18 -2.28 0.71
C GLY A 241 -3.64 -2.28 2.17
N ASN A 242 -4.16 -1.17 2.70
CA ASN A 242 -4.69 -1.13 4.07
C ASN A 242 -5.87 -2.09 4.27
N LYS A 243 -6.77 -2.14 3.28
CA LYS A 243 -7.91 -3.07 3.29
C LYS A 243 -7.45 -4.52 3.13
N ALA A 244 -6.51 -4.76 2.23
CA ALA A 244 -5.91 -6.08 2.03
C ALA A 244 -5.20 -6.58 3.30
N THR A 245 -4.41 -5.72 3.97
CA THR A 245 -3.78 -6.00 5.28
C THR A 245 -4.82 -6.40 6.32
N SER A 246 -5.93 -5.65 6.41
CA SER A 246 -7.02 -5.95 7.34
C SER A 246 -7.61 -7.34 7.09
N TYR A 247 -7.84 -7.69 5.84
CA TYR A 247 -8.39 -9.00 5.45
C TYR A 247 -7.39 -10.14 5.67
N GLY A 248 -6.09 -9.91 5.43
CA GLY A 248 -5.04 -10.89 5.72
C GLY A 248 -4.94 -11.22 7.21
N LEU A 249 -5.11 -10.24 8.10
CA LEU A 249 -5.16 -10.46 9.55
C LEU A 249 -6.41 -11.26 9.97
N ILE A 250 -7.58 -10.96 9.39
CA ILE A 250 -8.82 -11.73 9.64
C ILE A 250 -8.63 -13.18 9.21
N ALA A 251 -8.11 -13.38 8.00
CA ALA A 251 -7.84 -14.72 7.47
C ALA A 251 -6.84 -15.51 8.33
N ALA A 252 -5.79 -14.86 8.85
CA ALA A 252 -4.84 -15.49 9.75
C ALA A 252 -5.48 -15.88 11.09
N ALA A 253 -6.32 -15.00 11.65
CA ALA A 253 -7.04 -15.29 12.89
C ALA A 253 -8.01 -16.48 12.72
N GLU A 254 -8.75 -16.53 11.61
CA GLU A 254 -9.66 -17.61 11.27
C GLU A 254 -8.91 -18.93 11.12
N LYS A 255 -7.80 -18.95 10.36
CA LYS A 255 -6.96 -20.14 10.18
C LYS A 255 -6.26 -20.62 11.45
N ALA A 256 -6.07 -19.72 12.41
CA ALA A 256 -5.52 -20.06 13.74
C ALA A 256 -6.60 -20.47 14.75
N GLY A 257 -7.88 -20.30 14.43
CA GLY A 257 -8.99 -20.48 15.38
C GLY A 257 -8.95 -19.48 16.54
N LEU A 258 -8.42 -18.25 16.29
CA LEU A 258 -8.23 -17.21 17.28
C LEU A 258 -9.15 -16.01 17.03
N GLN A 259 -9.47 -15.27 18.08
CA GLN A 259 -10.12 -13.97 17.94
C GLN A 259 -9.09 -12.92 17.55
N LEU A 260 -9.40 -12.10 16.53
CA LEU A 260 -8.56 -10.97 16.14
C LEU A 260 -8.79 -9.77 17.06
N PHE A 261 -7.71 -9.22 17.60
CA PHE A 261 -7.72 -7.98 18.38
C PHE A 261 -6.79 -6.94 17.76
N LEU A 262 -7.27 -5.72 17.57
CA LEU A 262 -6.45 -4.57 17.16
C LEU A 262 -6.52 -3.48 18.21
N GLY A 263 -5.39 -3.18 18.88
CA GLY A 263 -5.22 -2.00 19.71
C GLY A 263 -4.38 -0.96 18.98
N SER A 264 -4.94 0.20 18.67
CA SER A 264 -4.27 1.19 17.83
C SER A 264 -4.61 2.64 18.18
N TYR A 265 -3.78 3.55 17.72
CA TYR A 265 -4.03 4.99 17.73
C TYR A 265 -4.03 5.50 16.28
N PRO A 266 -4.99 6.39 15.89
CA PRO A 266 -5.09 6.89 14.52
C PRO A 266 -3.85 7.68 14.09
N ILE A 267 -3.25 7.26 12.99
CA ILE A 267 -2.12 7.96 12.34
C ILE A 267 -2.15 7.74 10.83
N THR A 268 -1.97 8.81 10.05
CA THR A 268 -1.82 8.71 8.60
C THR A 268 -0.49 8.04 8.24
N PRO A 269 -0.48 7.03 7.32
CA PRO A 269 -1.60 6.51 6.53
C PRO A 269 -2.23 5.21 7.07
N ALA A 270 -1.93 4.79 8.29
CA ALA A 270 -2.34 3.50 8.87
C ALA A 270 -3.78 3.46 9.40
N THR A 271 -4.44 4.62 9.57
CA THR A 271 -5.76 4.72 10.21
C THR A 271 -6.83 3.87 9.52
N ASP A 272 -6.74 3.67 8.21
CA ASP A 272 -7.75 2.91 7.45
C ASP A 272 -7.79 1.42 7.84
N ILE A 273 -6.70 0.86 8.38
CA ILE A 273 -6.69 -0.50 8.94
C ILE A 273 -7.64 -0.57 10.14
N LEU A 274 -7.53 0.40 11.07
CA LEU A 274 -8.43 0.49 12.22
C LEU A 274 -9.89 0.68 11.77
N HIS A 275 -10.13 1.57 10.81
CA HIS A 275 -11.46 1.82 10.26
C HIS A 275 -12.06 0.58 9.58
N GLU A 276 -11.28 -0.18 8.83
CA GLU A 276 -11.77 -1.38 8.15
C GLU A 276 -12.08 -2.49 9.15
N LEU A 277 -11.19 -2.76 10.09
CA LEU A 277 -11.38 -3.80 11.11
C LEU A 277 -12.55 -3.46 12.06
N SER A 278 -12.77 -2.19 12.38
CA SER A 278 -13.90 -1.77 13.23
C SER A 278 -15.28 -2.06 12.65
N LYS A 279 -15.37 -2.27 11.33
CA LYS A 279 -16.59 -2.67 10.64
C LYS A 279 -16.88 -4.17 10.71
N ARG A 280 -15.89 -4.97 11.11
CA ARG A 280 -15.94 -6.45 11.09
C ARG A 280 -16.29 -7.09 12.44
N LYS A 281 -17.20 -6.47 13.17
CA LYS A 281 -17.73 -7.02 14.42
C LYS A 281 -18.51 -8.33 14.21
N ASP A 282 -19.10 -8.48 13.03
CA ASP A 282 -19.76 -9.69 12.54
C ASP A 282 -18.82 -10.90 12.45
N LEU A 283 -17.51 -10.68 12.27
CA LEU A 283 -16.46 -11.70 12.27
C LEU A 283 -15.75 -11.83 13.62
N GLY A 284 -16.31 -11.26 14.68
CA GLY A 284 -15.74 -11.33 16.02
C GLY A 284 -14.49 -10.46 16.23
N VAL A 285 -14.19 -9.52 15.34
CA VAL A 285 -13.04 -8.63 15.47
C VAL A 285 -13.24 -7.63 16.59
N ILE A 286 -12.28 -7.54 17.51
CA ILE A 286 -12.24 -6.53 18.57
C ILE A 286 -11.27 -5.43 18.17
N THR A 287 -11.73 -4.17 18.22
CA THR A 287 -10.88 -3.01 17.98
C THR A 287 -10.94 -2.05 19.16
N VAL A 288 -9.78 -1.57 19.58
CA VAL A 288 -9.63 -0.56 20.63
C VAL A 288 -8.85 0.62 20.07
N GLN A 289 -9.49 1.79 20.05
CA GLN A 289 -8.80 3.05 19.80
C GLN A 289 -8.30 3.60 21.13
N ALA A 290 -6.99 3.65 21.30
CA ALA A 290 -6.33 4.16 22.50
C ALA A 290 -6.08 5.68 22.40
N GLU A 291 -5.62 6.29 23.50
CA GLU A 291 -5.27 7.71 23.55
C GLU A 291 -3.91 8.03 22.93
N ASP A 292 -3.02 7.06 22.81
CA ASP A 292 -1.72 7.15 22.15
C ASP A 292 -1.21 5.79 21.64
N GLU A 293 -0.05 5.81 21.00
CA GLU A 293 0.58 4.62 20.42
C GLU A 293 1.05 3.62 21.47
N ILE A 294 1.48 4.07 22.65
CA ILE A 294 1.97 3.22 23.75
C ILE A 294 0.78 2.43 24.32
N ALA A 295 -0.30 3.13 24.65
CA ALA A 295 -1.53 2.50 25.13
C ALA A 295 -2.08 1.49 24.08
N GLY A 296 -2.04 1.86 22.79
CA GLY A 296 -2.49 0.98 21.70
C GLY A 296 -1.76 -0.37 21.69
N ILE A 297 -0.44 -0.37 21.69
CA ILE A 297 0.34 -1.62 21.70
C ILE A 297 0.22 -2.38 23.02
N CYS A 298 0.15 -1.69 24.17
CA CYS A 298 0.02 -2.36 25.46
C CYS A 298 -1.31 -3.10 25.60
N THR A 299 -2.42 -2.55 25.07
CA THR A 299 -3.70 -3.29 25.01
C THR A 299 -3.59 -4.55 24.14
N SER A 300 -2.87 -4.48 23.03
CA SER A 300 -2.63 -5.62 22.14
C SER A 300 -1.75 -6.70 22.80
N ILE A 301 -0.74 -6.31 23.58
CA ILE A 301 0.09 -7.26 24.36
C ILE A 301 -0.79 -8.00 25.39
N GLY A 302 -1.68 -7.28 26.09
CA GLY A 302 -2.64 -7.90 27.02
C GLY A 302 -3.59 -8.88 26.32
N ALA A 303 -4.11 -8.52 25.15
CA ALA A 303 -4.96 -9.40 24.35
C ALA A 303 -4.21 -10.62 23.81
N SER A 304 -2.95 -10.47 23.42
CA SER A 304 -2.08 -11.58 23.04
C SER A 304 -1.87 -12.54 24.20
N PHE A 305 -1.56 -12.02 25.39
CA PHE A 305 -1.46 -12.88 26.59
C PHE A 305 -2.77 -13.62 26.87
N ALA A 306 -3.91 -12.98 26.63
CA ALA A 306 -5.25 -13.57 26.82
C ALA A 306 -5.67 -14.55 25.70
N GLY A 307 -4.85 -14.81 24.69
CA GLY A 307 -5.11 -15.82 23.67
C GLY A 307 -5.69 -15.30 22.34
N CYS A 308 -5.58 -14.01 22.08
CA CYS A 308 -5.97 -13.44 20.79
C CYS A 308 -4.80 -13.43 19.79
N LEU A 309 -5.10 -13.48 18.49
CA LEU A 309 -4.20 -12.91 17.48
C LEU A 309 -4.27 -11.39 17.62
N ALA A 310 -3.26 -10.82 18.26
CA ALA A 310 -3.22 -9.40 18.55
C ALA A 310 -2.38 -8.63 17.52
N ALA A 311 -2.86 -7.45 17.14
CA ALA A 311 -2.18 -6.56 16.21
C ALA A 311 -2.24 -5.09 16.68
N THR A 312 -1.32 -4.29 16.18
CA THR A 312 -1.33 -2.83 16.29
C THR A 312 -0.87 -2.22 14.97
N SER A 313 -1.51 -1.12 14.53
CA SER A 313 -1.12 -0.41 13.31
C SER A 313 -0.58 0.97 13.62
N THR A 314 0.45 1.39 12.89
CA THR A 314 1.11 2.68 13.09
C THR A 314 1.88 3.13 11.84
N SER A 315 2.69 4.16 11.98
CA SER A 315 3.69 4.67 11.04
C SER A 315 4.98 4.95 11.81
N GLY A 316 6.07 5.29 11.14
CA GLY A 316 7.40 5.47 11.71
C GLY A 316 7.47 6.19 13.06
N PRO A 317 6.83 7.36 13.25
CA PRO A 317 6.82 8.03 14.56
C PRO A 317 6.20 7.19 15.68
N GLY A 318 5.11 6.50 15.39
CA GLY A 318 4.46 5.63 16.37
C GLY A 318 5.23 4.32 16.60
N LEU A 319 5.94 3.79 15.59
CA LEU A 319 6.85 2.67 15.79
C LEU A 319 7.96 3.03 16.78
N ALA A 320 8.49 4.26 16.72
CA ALA A 320 9.46 4.78 17.68
C ALA A 320 8.90 4.80 19.12
N LEU A 321 7.66 5.27 19.30
CA LEU A 321 6.99 5.29 20.61
C LEU A 321 6.69 3.88 21.15
N LYS A 322 6.49 2.91 20.30
CA LYS A 322 6.19 1.50 20.67
C LYS A 322 7.44 0.67 20.99
N SER A 323 8.65 1.20 20.83
CA SER A 323 9.92 0.47 20.94
C SER A 323 10.05 -0.37 22.20
N GLU A 324 9.77 0.20 23.39
CA GLU A 324 9.89 -0.53 24.65
C GLU A 324 8.85 -1.65 24.74
N ALA A 325 7.60 -1.38 24.38
CA ALA A 325 6.54 -2.36 24.40
C ALA A 325 6.80 -3.53 23.41
N ILE A 326 7.43 -3.30 22.27
CA ILE A 326 7.90 -4.36 21.38
C ILE A 326 8.97 -5.21 22.10
N GLY A 327 9.90 -4.59 22.83
CA GLY A 327 10.86 -5.28 23.67
C GLY A 327 10.21 -6.14 24.75
N LEU A 328 9.14 -5.65 25.38
CA LEU A 328 8.32 -6.43 26.32
C LEU A 328 7.69 -7.67 25.64
N ALA A 329 7.16 -7.53 24.43
CA ALA A 329 6.61 -8.66 23.69
C ALA A 329 7.68 -9.70 23.32
N VAL A 330 8.91 -9.26 23.01
CA VAL A 330 10.06 -10.13 22.74
C VAL A 330 10.47 -10.91 24.00
N ILE A 331 10.65 -10.24 25.14
CA ILE A 331 11.10 -10.91 26.37
C ILE A 331 10.01 -11.82 26.98
N ALA A 332 8.75 -11.43 26.82
CA ALA A 332 7.59 -12.25 27.22
C ALA A 332 7.28 -13.38 26.22
N GLU A 333 7.89 -13.37 25.06
CA GLU A 333 7.64 -14.29 23.94
C GLU A 333 6.15 -14.43 23.63
N LEU A 334 5.52 -13.31 23.29
CA LEU A 334 4.11 -13.21 22.95
C LEU A 334 3.92 -12.96 21.45
N PRO A 335 2.94 -13.62 20.80
CA PRO A 335 2.60 -13.35 19.40
C PRO A 335 1.98 -11.96 19.27
N LEU A 336 2.55 -11.13 18.38
CA LEU A 336 2.06 -9.78 18.13
C LEU A 336 2.39 -9.35 16.70
N VAL A 337 1.43 -8.80 15.97
CA VAL A 337 1.68 -8.20 14.65
C VAL A 337 1.72 -6.68 14.78
N ILE A 338 2.85 -6.08 14.41
CA ILE A 338 3.02 -4.63 14.37
C ILE A 338 3.07 -4.20 12.92
N ILE A 339 2.03 -3.49 12.46
CA ILE A 339 1.96 -2.98 11.10
C ILE A 339 2.51 -1.55 11.09
N ASP A 340 3.62 -1.34 10.38
CA ASP A 340 4.21 -0.03 10.14
C ASP A 340 3.97 0.38 8.69
N VAL A 341 3.06 1.33 8.50
CA VAL A 341 2.80 1.96 7.20
C VAL A 341 3.74 3.14 7.07
N GLN A 342 4.90 2.91 6.47
CA GLN A 342 5.99 3.88 6.37
C GLN A 342 5.58 5.15 5.61
N ARG A 343 6.04 6.28 6.09
CA ARG A 343 5.87 7.59 5.46
C ARG A 343 7.15 8.41 5.53
N GLY A 344 7.23 9.51 4.77
CA GLY A 344 8.39 10.39 4.83
C GLY A 344 8.62 10.97 6.23
N GLY A 345 9.85 10.75 6.76
CA GLY A 345 10.33 11.27 8.05
C GLY A 345 11.27 12.47 7.87
N PRO A 346 11.97 12.90 8.95
CA PRO A 346 11.84 12.49 10.35
C PRO A 346 10.66 13.15 11.09
N SER A 347 10.35 12.68 12.29
CA SER A 347 9.23 13.13 13.12
C SER A 347 7.90 13.00 12.38
N THR A 348 7.03 14.02 12.42
CA THR A 348 5.78 14.02 11.66
C THR A 348 6.00 14.06 10.14
N GLY A 349 7.13 14.61 9.71
CA GLY A 349 7.65 14.57 8.35
C GLY A 349 6.65 14.91 7.25
N LEU A 350 6.46 13.98 6.33
CA LEU A 350 5.55 14.05 5.18
C LEU A 350 4.45 12.99 5.30
N PRO A 351 3.36 13.25 6.05
CA PRO A 351 2.39 12.22 6.44
C PRO A 351 1.73 11.45 5.28
N THR A 352 1.64 12.08 4.11
CA THR A 352 0.97 11.52 2.93
C THR A 352 1.96 11.05 1.85
N LYS A 353 3.26 11.07 2.12
CA LYS A 353 4.30 10.72 1.15
C LYS A 353 4.98 9.42 1.53
N SER A 354 5.38 8.63 0.52
CA SER A 354 5.90 7.28 0.67
C SER A 354 7.42 7.27 0.75
N GLU A 355 7.95 6.57 1.74
CA GLU A 355 9.38 6.26 1.87
C GLU A 355 9.55 4.86 2.48
N GLN A 356 10.78 4.34 2.51
CA GLN A 356 11.16 3.07 3.13
C GLN A 356 12.23 3.33 4.22
N THR A 357 12.03 4.36 5.04
CA THR A 357 13.07 4.89 5.94
C THR A 357 13.05 4.29 7.34
N ASP A 358 12.06 3.44 7.66
CA ASP A 358 11.88 2.85 8.98
C ASP A 358 12.52 1.45 9.14
N LEU A 359 13.20 0.92 8.10
CA LEU A 359 13.77 -0.43 8.12
C LEU A 359 14.77 -0.66 9.27
N MET A 360 15.73 0.26 9.46
CA MET A 360 16.71 0.11 10.53
C MET A 360 16.07 0.24 11.92
N GLN A 361 15.04 1.06 12.05
CA GLN A 361 14.23 1.15 13.27
C GLN A 361 13.50 -0.16 13.53
N ALA A 362 12.89 -0.77 12.51
CA ALA A 362 12.23 -2.06 12.62
C ALA A 362 13.20 -3.18 13.00
N LEU A 363 14.41 -3.17 12.47
CA LEU A 363 15.45 -4.17 12.76
C LEU A 363 16.10 -3.98 14.15
N TYR A 364 16.45 -2.73 14.52
CA TYR A 364 17.33 -2.44 15.65
C TYR A 364 16.82 -1.39 16.64
N GLY A 365 15.66 -0.79 16.40
CA GLY A 365 15.15 0.35 17.15
C GLY A 365 14.58 0.02 18.55
N ARG A 366 15.15 -0.95 19.25
CA ARG A 366 14.75 -1.35 20.61
C ARG A 366 15.96 -1.39 21.53
N ASN A 367 15.71 -1.24 22.85
CA ASN A 367 16.77 -1.43 23.82
C ASN A 367 17.09 -2.93 24.02
N GLY A 368 18.35 -3.22 24.35
CA GLY A 368 18.86 -4.59 24.56
C GLY A 368 18.93 -5.42 23.27
N GLU A 369 19.34 -6.69 23.41
CA GLU A 369 19.30 -7.67 22.33
C GLU A 369 17.86 -8.20 22.17
N SER A 370 17.11 -7.55 21.31
CA SER A 370 15.67 -7.74 21.13
C SER A 370 15.31 -8.07 19.68
N PRO A 371 15.59 -9.30 19.23
CA PRO A 371 15.34 -9.71 17.86
C PRO A 371 13.84 -9.81 17.58
N ALA A 372 13.41 -9.32 16.43
CA ALA A 372 12.05 -9.45 15.93
C ALA A 372 12.03 -9.89 14.46
N VAL A 373 10.97 -10.58 14.06
CA VAL A 373 10.75 -10.86 12.65
C VAL A 373 10.37 -9.58 11.92
N VAL A 374 10.95 -9.33 10.75
CA VAL A 374 10.63 -8.18 9.89
C VAL A 374 10.31 -8.68 8.49
N ILE A 375 9.12 -8.36 8.02
CA ILE A 375 8.64 -8.71 6.68
C ILE A 375 8.07 -7.47 5.99
N ALA A 376 8.03 -7.46 4.65
CA ALA A 376 7.59 -6.30 3.89
C ALA A 376 6.67 -6.69 2.73
N ALA A 377 5.54 -5.99 2.59
CA ALA A 377 4.61 -6.18 1.48
C ALA A 377 5.09 -5.48 0.21
N SER A 378 4.83 -6.07 -0.95
CA SER A 378 5.35 -5.65 -2.24
C SER A 378 4.35 -4.87 -3.12
N THR A 379 3.06 -5.16 -2.99
CA THR A 379 1.97 -4.57 -3.77
C THR A 379 0.72 -4.41 -2.89
N PRO A 380 -0.27 -3.62 -3.33
CA PRO A 380 -1.54 -3.53 -2.59
C PRO A 380 -2.21 -4.89 -2.34
N THR A 381 -2.20 -5.80 -3.32
CA THR A 381 -2.79 -7.13 -3.17
C THR A 381 -1.96 -8.05 -2.29
N ASP A 382 -0.62 -7.98 -2.38
CA ASP A 382 0.31 -8.74 -1.56
C ASP A 382 0.26 -8.37 -0.06
N CYS A 383 -0.30 -7.20 0.27
CA CYS A 383 -0.56 -6.82 1.66
C CYS A 383 -1.46 -7.85 2.38
N PHE A 384 -2.35 -8.53 1.66
CA PHE A 384 -3.14 -9.64 2.21
C PHE A 384 -2.26 -10.83 2.61
N ASP A 385 -1.44 -11.30 1.66
CA ASP A 385 -0.58 -12.48 1.86
C ASP A 385 0.44 -12.23 2.96
N VAL A 386 1.10 -11.06 2.94
CA VAL A 386 2.13 -10.73 3.94
C VAL A 386 1.52 -10.51 5.33
N ALA A 387 0.30 -9.96 5.44
CA ALA A 387 -0.41 -9.86 6.72
C ALA A 387 -0.83 -11.25 7.25
N PHE A 388 -1.24 -12.16 6.38
CA PHE A 388 -1.47 -13.57 6.73
C PHE A 388 -0.19 -14.22 7.27
N TRP A 389 0.94 -14.07 6.54
CA TRP A 389 2.25 -14.55 6.98
C TRP A 389 2.68 -13.94 8.31
N ALA A 390 2.44 -12.65 8.53
CA ALA A 390 2.74 -12.00 9.82
C ALA A 390 2.00 -12.67 10.98
N GLY A 391 0.71 -12.91 10.81
CA GLY A 391 -0.11 -13.63 11.80
C GLY A 391 0.38 -15.06 12.03
N LYS A 392 0.68 -15.80 10.95
CA LYS A 392 1.20 -17.16 11.00
C LYS A 392 2.52 -17.23 11.78
N LEU A 393 3.49 -16.42 11.39
CA LEU A 393 4.81 -16.42 12.04
C LEU A 393 4.74 -15.97 13.50
N ALA A 394 3.90 -14.98 13.82
CA ALA A 394 3.72 -14.53 15.19
C ALA A 394 3.19 -15.63 16.08
N VAL A 395 2.12 -16.31 15.67
CA VAL A 395 1.43 -17.34 16.45
C VAL A 395 2.27 -18.62 16.57
N GLU A 396 2.79 -19.13 15.45
CA GLU A 396 3.52 -20.40 15.46
C GLU A 396 4.90 -20.30 16.14
N HIS A 397 5.52 -19.08 16.14
CA HIS A 397 6.83 -18.88 16.75
C HIS A 397 6.80 -18.08 18.06
N MET A 398 5.62 -17.70 18.56
CA MET A 398 5.46 -16.97 19.82
C MET A 398 6.41 -15.77 19.89
N THR A 399 6.30 -14.83 18.92
CA THR A 399 7.21 -13.71 18.76
C THR A 399 6.50 -12.52 18.10
N PRO A 400 6.91 -11.27 18.36
CA PRO A 400 6.43 -10.15 17.57
C PRO A 400 6.96 -10.20 16.12
N VAL A 401 6.10 -9.81 15.19
CA VAL A 401 6.40 -9.65 13.76
C VAL A 401 6.10 -8.22 13.35
N ILE A 402 7.09 -7.53 12.81
CA ILE A 402 6.92 -6.19 12.24
C ILE A 402 6.67 -6.33 10.74
N LEU A 403 5.47 -5.93 10.32
CA LEU A 403 5.07 -5.88 8.93
C LEU A 403 5.26 -4.45 8.40
N LEU A 404 6.19 -4.28 7.46
CA LEU A 404 6.44 -3.02 6.77
C LEU A 404 5.58 -2.92 5.51
N THR A 405 4.78 -1.90 5.43
CA THR A 405 4.18 -1.38 4.20
C THR A 405 4.65 0.06 4.00
N ASP A 406 4.09 0.79 3.04
CA ASP A 406 4.35 2.20 2.86
C ASP A 406 3.11 2.93 2.32
N ALA A 407 3.10 4.25 2.37
CA ALA A 407 1.95 5.06 1.98
C ALA A 407 1.51 4.82 0.52
N PHE A 408 2.42 4.43 -0.38
CA PHE A 408 2.10 4.15 -1.78
C PHE A 408 1.24 2.89 -1.89
N ILE A 409 1.75 1.73 -1.42
CA ILE A 409 1.01 0.47 -1.54
C ILE A 409 -0.19 0.39 -0.59
N ALA A 410 -0.15 1.06 0.56
CA ALA A 410 -1.24 1.08 1.53
C ALA A 410 -2.49 1.79 0.98
N ASN A 411 -2.31 2.93 0.32
CA ASN A 411 -3.39 3.74 -0.24
C ASN A 411 -3.67 3.44 -1.72
N GLY A 412 -2.65 2.99 -2.47
CA GLY A 412 -2.80 2.53 -3.83
C GLY A 412 -3.64 1.26 -3.91
N SER A 413 -4.28 1.03 -5.05
CA SER A 413 -5.11 -0.16 -5.27
C SER A 413 -4.72 -0.90 -6.54
N SER A 414 -5.09 -2.16 -6.59
CA SER A 414 -4.88 -3.05 -7.72
C SER A 414 -6.07 -3.98 -7.90
N ALA A 415 -6.27 -4.48 -9.11
CA ALA A 415 -7.22 -5.56 -9.37
C ALA A 415 -6.79 -6.81 -8.60
N TRP A 416 -7.69 -7.35 -7.80
CA TRP A 416 -7.42 -8.46 -6.89
C TRP A 416 -8.41 -9.59 -7.12
N ARG A 417 -7.88 -10.76 -7.43
CA ARG A 417 -8.65 -12.00 -7.38
C ARG A 417 -8.77 -12.40 -5.90
N ILE A 418 -9.99 -12.47 -5.40
CA ILE A 418 -10.24 -12.87 -4.01
C ILE A 418 -9.71 -14.29 -3.83
N PRO A 419 -8.81 -14.54 -2.86
CA PRO A 419 -8.19 -15.84 -2.69
C PRO A 419 -9.17 -16.89 -2.19
N GLU A 420 -8.95 -18.12 -2.59
CA GLU A 420 -9.64 -19.30 -2.07
C GLU A 420 -8.96 -19.73 -0.77
N MET A 421 -9.65 -19.54 0.36
CA MET A 421 -9.07 -19.77 1.68
C MET A 421 -8.64 -21.23 1.92
N ASP A 422 -9.21 -22.18 1.22
CA ASP A 422 -8.81 -23.60 1.29
C ASP A 422 -7.35 -23.83 0.86
N LYS A 423 -6.79 -22.93 0.05
CA LYS A 423 -5.40 -22.98 -0.40
C LYS A 423 -4.40 -22.42 0.62
N TYR A 424 -4.89 -21.73 1.64
CA TYR A 424 -4.04 -21.18 2.70
C TYR A 424 -3.82 -22.22 3.81
N PRO A 425 -2.59 -22.32 4.31
CA PRO A 425 -2.28 -23.29 5.35
C PRO A 425 -3.00 -22.97 6.66
N GLU A 426 -3.32 -24.01 7.43
CA GLU A 426 -3.74 -23.85 8.81
C GLU A 426 -2.60 -23.24 9.65
N ILE A 427 -2.95 -22.44 10.62
CA ILE A 427 -2.01 -21.85 11.58
C ILE A 427 -2.18 -22.60 12.90
N LYS A 428 -1.11 -23.16 13.41
CA LYS A 428 -1.16 -24.04 14.59
C LYS A 428 -0.54 -23.38 15.82
N PRO A 429 -1.35 -22.80 16.71
CA PRO A 429 -0.84 -22.28 17.96
C PRO A 429 -0.19 -23.39 18.80
N ASN A 430 0.94 -23.10 19.42
CA ASN A 430 1.66 -24.05 20.27
C ASN A 430 1.09 -24.06 21.69
N TYR A 431 -0.15 -24.54 21.85
CA TYR A 431 -0.81 -24.58 23.16
C TYR A 431 -0.19 -25.56 24.12
N VAL A 432 -0.35 -25.31 25.42
CA VAL A 432 0.07 -26.20 26.52
C VAL A 432 -0.58 -27.58 26.52
N ALA A 433 -1.71 -27.76 25.84
CA ALA A 433 -2.30 -29.08 25.61
C ALA A 433 -1.34 -30.04 24.89
N ASN A 434 -0.37 -29.52 24.16
CA ASN A 434 0.68 -30.30 23.49
C ASN A 434 1.91 -30.55 24.39
N TYR A 435 1.90 -30.04 25.64
CA TYR A 435 2.99 -30.20 26.59
C TYR A 435 2.90 -31.57 27.24
N GLN A 436 3.76 -32.50 26.87
CA GLN A 436 3.70 -33.90 27.28
C GLN A 436 4.91 -34.37 28.11
N ASP A 437 5.95 -33.54 28.23
CA ASP A 437 7.28 -34.02 28.61
C ASP A 437 7.54 -34.11 30.13
N GLU A 438 6.73 -33.50 31.00
CA GLU A 438 7.00 -33.51 32.45
C GLU A 438 5.75 -33.38 33.34
N LYS A 439 5.87 -33.87 34.57
CA LYS A 439 4.83 -33.76 35.59
C LYS A 439 4.62 -32.35 36.15
N VAL A 440 5.59 -31.43 35.87
CA VAL A 440 5.59 -30.07 36.41
C VAL A 440 5.68 -29.06 35.25
N TRP A 441 4.71 -28.15 35.19
CA TRP A 441 4.68 -27.06 34.22
C TRP A 441 5.86 -26.08 34.43
N LYS A 442 6.54 -25.76 33.32
CA LYS A 442 7.61 -24.75 33.26
C LYS A 442 7.33 -23.78 32.12
N ALA A 443 6.98 -22.53 32.44
CA ALA A 443 6.41 -21.57 31.52
C ALA A 443 7.31 -21.17 30.34
N TYR A 444 8.65 -21.21 30.53
CA TYR A 444 9.62 -20.90 29.50
C TYR A 444 10.29 -22.14 28.89
N ARG A 445 9.85 -23.34 29.27
CA ARG A 445 10.29 -24.53 28.55
C ARG A 445 9.84 -24.45 27.10
N ARG A 446 10.79 -24.69 26.23
CA ARG A 446 10.61 -24.57 24.79
C ARG A 446 10.67 -25.92 24.10
N ASN A 447 9.99 -26.06 22.98
CA ASN A 447 10.23 -27.16 22.08
C ASN A 447 11.71 -27.16 21.65
N LYS A 448 12.36 -28.32 21.63
CA LYS A 448 13.81 -28.46 21.39
C LYS A 448 14.20 -28.12 19.94
N GLU A 449 13.31 -28.35 19.00
CA GLU A 449 13.56 -28.13 17.57
C GLU A 449 13.27 -26.67 17.17
N SER A 450 12.07 -26.17 17.47
CA SER A 450 11.62 -24.84 17.08
C SER A 450 12.08 -23.73 18.02
N LEU A 451 12.50 -24.05 19.25
CA LEU A 451 12.80 -23.11 20.33
C LEU A 451 11.59 -22.24 20.76
N VAL A 452 10.38 -22.67 20.42
CA VAL A 452 9.14 -21.97 20.74
C VAL A 452 8.60 -22.47 22.08
N ARG A 453 8.24 -21.54 22.98
CA ARG A 453 7.56 -21.88 24.22
C ARG A 453 6.10 -22.25 23.99
N TYR A 454 5.50 -22.96 24.93
CA TYR A 454 4.09 -23.31 24.89
C TYR A 454 3.22 -22.14 25.38
N TRP A 455 2.08 -21.94 24.74
CA TRP A 455 1.14 -20.87 25.05
C TRP A 455 0.10 -21.35 26.06
N ALA A 456 0.21 -20.89 27.31
CA ALA A 456 -0.79 -21.07 28.33
C ALA A 456 -1.68 -19.85 28.42
N ILE A 457 -2.95 -20.02 28.10
CA ILE A 457 -3.95 -18.94 28.16
C ILE A 457 -4.44 -18.80 29.63
N PRO A 458 -4.61 -17.57 30.16
CA PRO A 458 -5.15 -17.34 31.49
C PRO A 458 -6.46 -18.11 31.73
N GLY A 459 -6.55 -18.81 32.89
CA GLY A 459 -7.69 -19.67 33.24
C GLY A 459 -7.50 -21.14 32.87
N THR A 460 -6.43 -21.53 32.16
CA THR A 460 -6.10 -22.93 31.92
C THR A 460 -5.60 -23.57 33.23
N GLU A 461 -6.35 -24.54 33.75
CA GLU A 461 -6.06 -25.20 35.02
C GLU A 461 -4.69 -25.88 34.99
N GLY A 462 -3.89 -25.70 36.05
CA GLY A 462 -2.56 -26.27 36.19
C GLY A 462 -1.43 -25.49 35.49
N PHE A 463 -1.75 -24.43 34.71
CA PHE A 463 -0.75 -23.69 33.92
C PHE A 463 -0.55 -22.25 34.38
N ALA A 464 -0.87 -21.94 35.63
CA ALA A 464 -0.63 -20.62 36.19
C ALA A 464 0.87 -20.26 36.16
N HIS A 465 1.20 -19.05 35.70
CA HIS A 465 2.57 -18.58 35.62
C HIS A 465 2.64 -17.05 35.60
N ARG A 466 3.84 -16.51 35.77
CA ARG A 466 4.12 -15.07 35.70
C ARG A 466 4.74 -14.72 34.34
N LEU A 467 4.26 -13.65 33.71
CA LEU A 467 4.94 -12.93 32.63
C LEU A 467 5.22 -11.49 33.05
N GLY A 468 6.22 -10.87 32.44
CA GLY A 468 6.58 -9.47 32.66
C GLY A 468 7.95 -9.14 32.07
N GLY A 469 8.35 -7.89 32.14
CA GLY A 469 9.57 -7.37 31.50
C GLY A 469 10.89 -7.71 32.17
N LEU A 470 10.89 -8.25 33.39
CA LEU A 470 12.12 -8.71 34.03
C LEU A 470 12.60 -10.03 33.43
N GLU A 471 13.90 -10.26 33.37
CA GLU A 471 14.46 -11.51 32.89
C GLU A 471 14.03 -12.68 33.77
N LYS A 472 13.72 -13.79 33.13
CA LYS A 472 13.26 -15.04 33.79
C LYS A 472 14.34 -16.10 33.70
N ASP A 473 14.24 -17.05 34.61
CA ASP A 473 14.93 -18.31 34.48
C ASP A 473 14.60 -18.99 33.14
N TYR A 474 15.56 -19.69 32.57
CA TYR A 474 15.47 -20.28 31.24
C TYR A 474 14.29 -21.22 31.02
N GLU A 475 13.82 -21.87 32.06
CA GLU A 475 12.70 -22.84 32.00
C GLU A 475 11.45 -22.34 32.74
N THR A 476 11.65 -21.66 33.86
CA THR A 476 10.54 -21.28 34.77
C THR A 476 10.15 -19.82 34.57
N SER A 477 9.13 -19.35 35.27
CA SER A 477 8.75 -17.93 35.32
C SER A 477 9.37 -17.17 36.51
N ALA A 478 10.32 -17.80 37.24
CA ALA A 478 11.04 -17.13 38.32
C ALA A 478 11.96 -16.04 37.77
N ILE A 479 12.04 -14.90 38.46
CA ILE A 479 12.96 -13.82 38.11
C ILE A 479 14.39 -14.33 38.32
N SER A 480 15.28 -14.09 37.38
CA SER A 480 16.68 -14.48 37.45
C SER A 480 17.58 -13.29 37.09
N THR A 481 18.61 -13.09 37.91
CA THR A 481 19.71 -12.14 37.68
C THR A 481 21.02 -12.82 37.40
N ASP A 482 20.98 -14.13 37.20
CA ASP A 482 22.19 -14.94 36.89
C ASP A 482 22.74 -14.59 35.51
N PRO A 483 24.03 -14.22 35.37
CA PRO A 483 24.63 -13.80 34.11
C PRO A 483 24.65 -14.92 33.05
N ALA A 484 24.83 -16.18 33.44
CA ALA A 484 24.85 -17.32 32.52
C ALA A 484 23.43 -17.60 31.98
N ASN A 485 22.42 -17.48 32.84
CA ASN A 485 21.01 -17.54 32.43
C ASN A 485 20.67 -16.43 31.44
N HIS A 486 21.08 -15.18 31.71
CA HIS A 486 20.84 -14.06 30.80
C HIS A 486 21.47 -14.30 29.42
N GLN A 487 22.75 -14.69 29.36
CA GLN A 487 23.41 -15.03 28.09
C GLN A 487 22.66 -16.13 27.33
N LYS A 488 22.20 -17.16 28.03
CA LYS A 488 21.45 -18.27 27.44
C LYS A 488 20.11 -17.81 26.87
N MET A 489 19.38 -16.94 27.59
CA MET A 489 18.10 -16.38 27.14
C MET A 489 18.26 -15.53 25.90
N VAL A 490 19.26 -14.63 25.85
CA VAL A 490 19.56 -13.79 24.69
C VAL A 490 19.90 -14.66 23.45
N THR A 491 20.80 -15.62 23.61
CA THR A 491 21.21 -16.52 22.53
C THR A 491 20.02 -17.34 22.00
N THR A 492 19.15 -17.82 22.90
CA THR A 492 17.99 -18.63 22.51
C THR A 492 16.94 -17.80 21.77
N ARG A 493 16.67 -16.56 22.20
CA ARG A 493 15.75 -15.66 21.49
C ARG A 493 16.24 -15.36 20.07
N GLN A 494 17.55 -15.09 19.89
CA GLN A 494 18.11 -14.91 18.57
C GLN A 494 18.03 -16.18 17.71
N ALA A 495 18.43 -17.32 18.25
CA ALA A 495 18.39 -18.60 17.54
C ALA A 495 16.96 -18.99 17.12
N LYS A 496 15.94 -18.66 17.93
CA LYS A 496 14.54 -18.85 17.57
C LYS A 496 14.17 -18.05 16.32
N ILE A 497 14.57 -16.77 16.24
CA ILE A 497 14.32 -15.94 15.06
C ILE A 497 15.08 -16.47 13.84
N ASP A 498 16.36 -16.84 14.00
CA ASP A 498 17.16 -17.38 12.89
C ASP A 498 16.56 -18.66 12.30
N LYS A 499 16.01 -19.54 13.15
CA LYS A 499 15.32 -20.77 12.73
C LYS A 499 14.05 -20.53 11.90
N ILE A 500 13.43 -19.36 11.98
CA ILE A 500 12.27 -19.04 11.14
C ILE A 500 12.63 -19.10 9.66
N ALA A 501 13.91 -18.93 9.29
CA ALA A 501 14.37 -19.15 7.92
C ALA A 501 14.05 -20.56 7.38
N ASP A 502 13.83 -21.55 8.24
CA ASP A 502 13.42 -22.91 7.85
C ASP A 502 11.95 -23.01 7.43
N TYR A 503 11.13 -22.02 7.78
CA TYR A 503 9.67 -22.01 7.61
C TYR A 503 9.17 -20.96 6.61
N ILE A 504 10.08 -20.20 6.01
CA ILE A 504 9.78 -19.21 4.97
C ILE A 504 10.30 -19.66 3.61
N PRO A 505 9.67 -19.21 2.49
CA PRO A 505 10.13 -19.57 1.16
C PRO A 505 11.52 -19.03 0.86
N GLU A 506 12.20 -19.68 -0.07
CA GLU A 506 13.45 -19.21 -0.65
C GLU A 506 13.25 -17.93 -1.47
N LEU A 507 14.33 -17.17 -1.66
CA LEU A 507 14.34 -15.99 -2.51
C LEU A 507 14.26 -16.42 -3.97
N GLU A 508 13.19 -15.98 -4.63
CA GLU A 508 12.98 -16.20 -6.06
C GLU A 508 13.71 -15.14 -6.90
N VAL A 509 14.18 -15.56 -8.07
CA VAL A 509 14.76 -14.68 -9.08
C VAL A 509 13.91 -14.76 -10.34
N ILE A 510 13.55 -13.62 -10.87
CA ILE A 510 12.74 -13.47 -12.08
C ILE A 510 13.64 -12.90 -13.20
N GLY A 511 13.47 -13.36 -14.44
CA GLY A 511 14.20 -12.87 -15.60
C GLY A 511 15.29 -13.82 -16.07
N ASP A 512 16.39 -13.28 -16.63
CA ASP A 512 17.42 -14.08 -17.28
C ASP A 512 18.29 -14.85 -16.26
N GLU A 513 18.43 -16.14 -16.43
CA GLU A 513 19.25 -16.97 -15.53
C GLU A 513 20.75 -16.60 -15.56
N ASP A 514 21.25 -16.15 -16.71
CA ASP A 514 22.64 -15.71 -16.96
C ASP A 514 22.75 -14.17 -17.03
N ALA A 515 21.95 -13.46 -16.23
CA ALA A 515 21.91 -12.01 -16.24
C ALA A 515 23.25 -11.35 -15.92
N ASP A 516 23.53 -10.26 -16.61
CA ASP A 516 24.71 -9.41 -16.36
C ASP A 516 24.50 -8.50 -15.14
N LEU A 517 23.25 -8.23 -14.77
CA LEU A 517 22.86 -7.42 -13.63
C LEU A 517 21.67 -8.05 -12.89
N LEU A 518 21.80 -8.24 -11.58
CA LEU A 518 20.70 -8.52 -10.68
C LEU A 518 20.18 -7.22 -10.07
N ILE A 519 18.89 -6.93 -10.28
CA ILE A 519 18.17 -5.85 -9.62
C ILE A 519 17.60 -6.40 -8.31
N VAL A 520 17.87 -5.74 -7.19
CA VAL A 520 17.40 -6.14 -5.86
C VAL A 520 16.53 -5.04 -5.28
N GLY A 521 15.35 -5.43 -4.77
CA GLY A 521 14.44 -4.54 -4.07
C GLY A 521 13.72 -5.20 -2.91
N TRP A 522 12.94 -4.41 -2.18
CA TRP A 522 12.06 -4.85 -1.11
C TRP A 522 10.85 -3.90 -0.97
N GLY A 523 9.78 -4.34 -0.29
CA GLY A 523 8.63 -3.48 -0.02
C GLY A 523 7.96 -2.93 -1.27
N GLY A 524 7.40 -1.74 -1.22
CA GLY A 524 6.62 -1.10 -2.29
C GLY A 524 7.39 -0.75 -3.57
N THR A 525 8.68 -1.05 -3.65
CA THR A 525 9.48 -0.86 -4.88
C THR A 525 9.26 -1.94 -5.94
N TYR A 526 8.59 -3.05 -5.59
CA TYR A 526 8.41 -4.23 -6.45
C TYR A 526 7.98 -3.85 -7.87
N GLY A 527 6.86 -3.18 -8.02
CA GLY A 527 6.28 -2.91 -9.34
C GLY A 527 7.19 -2.12 -10.26
N HIS A 528 7.84 -1.08 -9.72
CA HIS A 528 8.75 -0.23 -10.47
C HIS A 528 10.02 -0.97 -10.92
N LEU A 529 10.57 -1.83 -10.06
CA LEU A 529 11.76 -2.61 -10.38
C LEU A 529 11.45 -3.75 -11.34
N TYR A 530 10.29 -4.37 -11.21
CA TYR A 530 9.80 -5.38 -12.14
C TYR A 530 9.61 -4.80 -13.55
N GLU A 531 8.88 -3.69 -13.68
CA GLU A 531 8.67 -3.02 -14.97
C GLU A 531 9.99 -2.49 -15.56
N THR A 532 10.95 -2.10 -14.70
CA THR A 532 12.30 -1.74 -15.13
C THR A 532 13.02 -2.92 -15.76
N MET A 533 12.98 -4.09 -15.11
CA MET A 533 13.58 -5.33 -15.64
C MET A 533 12.96 -5.66 -17.02
N GLU A 534 11.63 -5.71 -17.12
CA GLU A 534 10.95 -6.00 -18.39
C GLU A 534 11.36 -5.02 -19.49
N THR A 535 11.36 -3.71 -19.20
CA THR A 535 11.75 -2.66 -20.15
C THR A 535 13.22 -2.82 -20.60
N MET A 536 14.12 -3.19 -19.69
CA MET A 536 15.53 -3.42 -20.03
C MET A 536 15.69 -4.68 -20.89
N GLN A 537 14.94 -5.75 -20.61
CA GLN A 537 14.93 -6.97 -21.43
C GLN A 537 14.37 -6.70 -22.84
N GLU A 538 13.28 -5.93 -22.95
CA GLU A 538 12.74 -5.46 -24.24
C GLU A 538 13.79 -4.67 -25.05
N ASN A 539 14.68 -3.95 -24.37
CA ASN A 539 15.81 -3.23 -24.96
C ASN A 539 17.05 -4.14 -25.17
N GLY A 540 16.92 -5.46 -25.07
CA GLY A 540 17.97 -6.44 -25.33
C GLY A 540 19.05 -6.56 -24.26
N LYS A 541 18.80 -6.07 -23.02
CA LYS A 541 19.71 -6.21 -21.89
C LYS A 541 19.40 -7.47 -21.08
N LYS A 542 20.43 -8.22 -20.66
CA LYS A 542 20.28 -9.40 -19.80
C LYS A 542 20.22 -8.98 -18.33
N VAL A 543 19.04 -8.98 -17.78
CA VAL A 543 18.79 -8.55 -16.40
C VAL A 543 17.86 -9.52 -15.67
N ALA A 544 18.09 -9.66 -14.38
CA ALA A 544 17.24 -10.43 -13.47
C ALA A 544 16.81 -9.55 -12.29
N PHE A 545 15.78 -10.00 -11.59
CA PHE A 545 15.17 -9.29 -10.47
C PHE A 545 14.93 -10.22 -9.29
N ALA A 546 15.34 -9.81 -8.11
CA ALA A 546 15.05 -10.48 -6.84
C ALA A 546 14.40 -9.50 -5.87
N HIS A 547 13.28 -9.90 -5.26
CA HIS A 547 12.53 -9.04 -4.35
C HIS A 547 12.38 -9.69 -2.98
N PHE A 548 12.78 -8.98 -1.93
CA PHE A 548 12.72 -9.48 -0.57
C PHE A 548 11.40 -9.11 0.11
N LYS A 549 10.63 -10.12 0.49
CA LYS A 549 9.49 -10.01 1.39
C LYS A 549 9.89 -10.30 2.84
N PHE A 550 10.76 -11.27 3.05
CA PHE A 550 11.30 -11.64 4.35
C PHE A 550 12.66 -10.96 4.53
N ILE A 551 12.71 -10.04 5.50
CA ILE A 551 13.88 -9.20 5.75
C ILE A 551 14.69 -9.74 6.93
N ASN A 552 14.04 -10.13 8.01
CA ASN A 552 14.69 -10.76 9.17
C ASN A 552 13.80 -11.87 9.75
N PRO A 553 14.20 -13.13 9.66
CA PRO A 553 15.43 -13.60 9.00
C PRO A 553 15.34 -13.49 7.48
N LEU A 554 16.49 -13.45 6.83
CA LEU A 554 16.59 -13.57 5.37
C LEU A 554 16.29 -15.01 4.92
N PRO A 555 15.78 -15.21 3.68
CA PRO A 555 15.70 -16.53 3.05
C PRO A 555 17.06 -17.24 3.02
N LYS A 556 17.09 -18.56 3.18
CA LYS A 556 18.32 -19.35 3.32
C LYS A 556 19.28 -19.24 2.13
N ASN A 557 18.73 -19.17 0.92
CA ASN A 557 19.49 -19.09 -0.32
C ASN A 557 19.98 -17.66 -0.65
N THR A 558 19.79 -16.67 0.23
CA THR A 558 20.12 -15.26 -0.03
C THR A 558 21.57 -15.08 -0.45
N ALA A 559 22.52 -15.66 0.29
CA ALA A 559 23.96 -15.52 -0.02
C ALA A 559 24.32 -16.17 -1.36
N GLU A 560 23.75 -17.33 -1.68
CA GLU A 560 23.91 -18.03 -2.94
C GLU A 560 23.41 -17.17 -4.10
N VAL A 561 22.17 -16.69 -4.03
CA VAL A 561 21.57 -15.85 -5.07
C VAL A 561 22.40 -14.59 -5.30
N LEU A 562 22.76 -13.86 -4.25
CA LEU A 562 23.50 -12.60 -4.39
C LEU A 562 24.93 -12.80 -4.91
N SER A 563 25.56 -13.94 -4.64
CA SER A 563 26.93 -14.24 -5.10
C SER A 563 26.99 -14.75 -6.55
N LYS A 564 25.88 -15.19 -7.12
CA LYS A 564 25.82 -15.71 -8.50
C LYS A 564 26.08 -14.63 -9.55
N TYR A 565 25.73 -13.38 -9.28
CA TYR A 565 25.76 -12.28 -10.24
C TYR A 565 26.98 -11.38 -10.05
N LYS A 566 27.63 -11.02 -11.15
CA LYS A 566 28.81 -10.13 -11.13
C LYS A 566 28.47 -8.71 -10.73
N LYS A 567 27.31 -8.22 -11.17
CA LYS A 567 26.78 -6.90 -10.83
C LYS A 567 25.44 -7.06 -10.13
N VAL A 568 25.29 -6.42 -8.98
CA VAL A 568 24.04 -6.38 -8.22
C VAL A 568 23.76 -4.92 -7.87
N VAL A 569 22.54 -4.45 -8.13
CA VAL A 569 22.10 -3.13 -7.69
C VAL A 569 20.96 -3.26 -6.69
N VAL A 570 21.10 -2.63 -5.52
CA VAL A 570 20.03 -2.53 -4.51
C VAL A 570 19.35 -1.17 -4.66
N ALA A 571 18.05 -1.17 -4.92
CA ALA A 571 17.26 0.04 -5.14
C ALA A 571 16.25 0.26 -4.01
N GLU A 572 16.36 1.42 -3.32
CA GLU A 572 15.62 1.72 -2.10
C GLU A 572 15.13 3.16 -2.05
N GLN A 573 13.97 3.37 -1.38
CA GLN A 573 13.44 4.71 -1.07
C GLN A 573 13.96 5.21 0.29
N ASN A 574 15.25 5.01 0.54
CA ASN A 574 16.01 5.46 1.71
C ASN A 574 17.49 5.61 1.32
N ASN A 575 18.37 5.87 2.28
CA ASN A 575 19.81 6.05 2.07
C ASN A 575 20.61 4.73 2.07
N GLY A 576 20.05 3.63 1.59
CA GLY A 576 20.75 2.34 1.46
C GLY A 576 20.69 1.49 2.73
N GLN A 577 19.59 1.53 3.46
CA GLN A 577 19.40 0.79 4.72
C GLN A 577 19.46 -0.72 4.48
N PHE A 578 18.77 -1.23 3.46
CA PHE A 578 18.77 -2.66 3.15
C PHE A 578 20.09 -3.12 2.55
N ALA A 579 20.70 -2.32 1.66
CA ALA A 579 22.03 -2.60 1.15
C ALA A 579 23.08 -2.73 2.29
N ASN A 580 22.99 -1.87 3.31
CA ASN A 580 23.85 -1.95 4.50
C ASN A 580 23.55 -3.21 5.33
N TYR A 581 22.28 -3.55 5.50
CA TYR A 581 21.86 -4.76 6.20
C TYR A 581 22.39 -6.03 5.51
N LEU A 582 22.20 -6.13 4.19
CA LEU A 582 22.71 -7.25 3.39
C LEU A 582 24.24 -7.38 3.48
N ARG A 583 24.98 -6.27 3.44
CA ARG A 583 26.45 -6.29 3.63
C ARG A 583 26.87 -6.83 4.99
N GLY A 584 26.08 -6.58 6.02
CA GLY A 584 26.33 -7.14 7.36
C GLY A 584 26.00 -8.63 7.48
N LYS A 585 25.10 -9.14 6.62
CA LYS A 585 24.63 -10.53 6.66
C LYS A 585 25.33 -11.45 5.64
N VAL A 586 25.79 -10.91 4.52
CA VAL A 586 26.44 -11.66 3.44
C VAL A 586 27.90 -11.20 3.31
N PRO A 587 28.87 -12.00 3.77
CA PRO A 587 30.28 -11.63 3.71
C PRO A 587 30.75 -11.31 2.29
N GLY A 588 31.47 -10.20 2.13
CA GLY A 588 32.02 -9.77 0.83
C GLY A 588 31.01 -9.13 -0.13
N PHE A 589 29.75 -9.08 0.19
CA PHE A 589 28.71 -8.46 -0.65
C PHE A 589 28.89 -6.94 -0.70
N ASN A 590 29.04 -6.38 -1.90
CA ASN A 590 29.21 -4.94 -2.12
C ASN A 590 28.44 -4.49 -3.38
N PRO A 591 27.12 -4.23 -3.28
CA PRO A 591 26.30 -3.89 -4.42
C PRO A 591 26.47 -2.45 -4.88
N TYR A 592 26.13 -2.18 -6.14
CA TYR A 592 25.72 -0.85 -6.57
C TYR A 592 24.47 -0.43 -5.81
N ARG A 593 24.24 0.88 -5.67
CA ARG A 593 23.11 1.42 -4.90
C ARG A 593 22.34 2.46 -5.70
N PHE A 594 21.06 2.32 -5.71
CA PHE A 594 20.16 3.36 -6.20
C PHE A 594 19.26 3.83 -5.05
N ASN A 595 19.62 4.97 -4.47
CA ASN A 595 18.93 5.53 -3.30
C ASN A 595 18.15 6.77 -3.70
N ARG A 596 16.86 6.84 -3.33
CA ARG A 596 16.00 8.00 -3.56
C ARG A 596 15.12 8.27 -2.34
N VAL A 597 15.22 9.46 -1.79
CA VAL A 597 14.42 9.91 -0.64
C VAL A 597 13.65 11.14 -1.08
N LYS A 598 12.49 10.96 -1.69
CA LYS A 598 11.70 12.04 -2.30
C LYS A 598 10.22 12.04 -1.89
N GLY A 599 9.81 11.13 -1.02
CA GLY A 599 8.41 10.99 -0.64
C GLY A 599 7.48 10.56 -1.78
N GLN A 600 8.03 9.95 -2.85
CA GLN A 600 7.28 9.52 -4.04
C GLN A 600 7.83 8.18 -4.56
N PRO A 601 6.99 7.36 -5.21
CA PRO A 601 7.44 6.15 -5.90
C PRO A 601 8.56 6.43 -6.91
N PHE A 602 9.27 5.39 -7.31
CA PHE A 602 10.26 5.47 -8.37
C PHE A 602 9.63 5.85 -9.72
N VAL A 603 10.47 6.29 -10.63
CA VAL A 603 10.13 6.56 -12.04
C VAL A 603 10.87 5.53 -12.88
N VAL A 604 10.13 4.68 -13.61
CA VAL A 604 10.70 3.53 -14.36
C VAL A 604 11.73 3.98 -15.38
N ALA A 605 11.42 5.02 -16.15
CA ALA A 605 12.35 5.56 -17.14
C ALA A 605 13.70 5.96 -16.51
N ARG A 606 13.70 6.51 -15.28
CA ARG A 606 14.92 6.88 -14.58
C ARG A 606 15.70 5.66 -14.07
N LEU A 607 15.00 4.63 -13.61
CA LEU A 607 15.64 3.36 -13.21
C LEU A 607 16.34 2.71 -14.40
N VAL A 608 15.66 2.63 -15.56
CA VAL A 608 16.23 2.09 -16.81
C VAL A 608 17.51 2.83 -17.19
N GLU A 609 17.48 4.17 -17.17
CA GLU A 609 18.67 4.99 -17.48
C GLU A 609 19.84 4.68 -16.54
N GLU A 610 19.61 4.68 -15.24
CA GLU A 610 20.67 4.49 -14.24
C GLU A 610 21.20 3.04 -14.23
N PHE A 611 20.35 2.04 -14.41
CA PHE A 611 20.77 0.64 -14.42
C PHE A 611 21.50 0.28 -15.73
N THR A 612 21.15 0.94 -16.84
CA THR A 612 21.92 0.82 -18.08
C THR A 612 23.35 1.35 -17.89
N LYS A 613 23.54 2.48 -17.20
CA LYS A 613 24.89 3.00 -16.87
C LYS A 613 25.69 2.01 -16.00
N ILE A 614 25.03 1.33 -15.05
CA ILE A 614 25.68 0.29 -14.22
C ILE A 614 26.12 -0.90 -15.07
N LEU A 615 25.32 -1.31 -16.05
CA LEU A 615 25.67 -2.39 -16.97
C LEU A 615 26.90 -2.04 -17.83
N GLU A 616 27.00 -0.79 -18.26
CA GLU A 616 28.05 -0.30 -19.16
C GLU A 616 29.35 0.09 -18.43
N ALA A 617 29.32 0.28 -17.11
CA ALA A 617 30.47 0.56 -16.26
C ALA A 617 31.29 -0.71 -15.96
#